data_5dd7d81ee3c97e08109873590605bbfe
#
_entry.id   5dd7d81ee3c97e08109873590605bbfe
#
_cell.length_a   1.000
_cell.length_b   1.000
_cell.length_c   1.000
_cell.angle_alpha   90.00
_cell.angle_beta   90.00
_cell.angle_gamma   90.00
#
_symmetry.space_group_name_H-M   'P 1'
#
loop_
_entity.id
_entity.type
_entity.pdbx_description
1 polymer ?
#
loop_
_entity_poly.entity_id
_entity_poly.type
_entity_poly.pdbx_seq_one_letter_code
_entity_poly.pdbx_strand_id
1 'polypeptide(L)'
;MKKISILGSTGSIGVNTLDVISRYPDKFQVVGLAGGGNEKLLLKQIRKFKPKIAALFNKEGGDRLREKLKNKNVSIVSGIDGIIEVATVPDADMVISAIVGAAGLIPTLSAIKANKDIALANKETLVMAGEIIMKEIDGKGRIIPVDSEHSAIFQSLVGEKKKNIKKIILTASGGPFRNYSAAQFKNIRPEDALKHPNWLMGKKITIDSATLMNKGFEVIEAKWLFGVSDKDIEVLIHPQSIIHSLVEFIDGSVIAQLGIPDMRIPISYALNYPDRLEIALPSLNLAKIKNLSFEKPDTEKFPCLALAFEALKKGGTMPAVLNAANEIAVNSFLNREISFNEIPLVIEKTMNNHKNGHAKEISDILKADKWAREHARKLIAMSNEQRVNKIHSYRILQWLFSNSPRDSRVCCRYINISCS
;
A
#
# COMPACT_ATOMS: atom_id res chain seq x y z
N MET A 1 24.76 -18.23 -7.28
CA MET A 1 24.44 -17.08 -6.42
C MET A 1 23.44 -16.22 -7.14
N LYS A 2 22.24 -16.07 -6.58
CA LYS A 2 21.13 -15.29 -7.18
C LYS A 2 21.42 -13.79 -7.04
N LYS A 3 21.34 -13.05 -8.12
CA LYS A 3 21.64 -11.61 -8.18
C LYS A 3 20.37 -10.80 -8.03
N ILE A 4 20.34 -9.91 -7.06
CA ILE A 4 19.15 -9.20 -6.60
C ILE A 4 19.30 -7.69 -6.82
N SER A 5 18.30 -7.08 -7.45
CA SER A 5 18.10 -5.63 -7.47
C SER A 5 16.96 -5.25 -6.53
N ILE A 6 17.10 -4.15 -5.76
CA ILE A 6 16.13 -3.75 -4.75
C ILE A 6 15.65 -2.33 -5.01
N LEU A 7 14.39 -2.20 -5.39
CA LEU A 7 13.69 -0.92 -5.53
C LEU A 7 13.03 -0.56 -4.19
N GLY A 8 13.42 0.56 -3.60
CA GLY A 8 12.97 0.95 -2.26
C GLY A 8 13.84 0.40 -1.13
N SER A 9 15.14 0.22 -1.37
CA SER A 9 16.10 -0.39 -0.42
C SER A 9 16.17 0.28 0.95
N THR A 10 15.85 1.57 1.03
CA THR A 10 15.88 2.35 2.27
C THR A 10 14.54 2.33 3.04
N GLY A 11 13.50 1.71 2.48
CA GLY A 11 12.23 1.47 3.14
C GLY A 11 12.26 0.21 4.03
N SER A 12 11.17 -0.02 4.77
CA SER A 12 11.06 -1.15 5.70
C SER A 12 11.32 -2.51 5.01
N ILE A 13 10.67 -2.76 3.86
CA ILE A 13 10.85 -4.02 3.12
C ILE A 13 12.28 -4.13 2.59
N GLY A 14 12.85 -3.07 2.02
CA GLY A 14 14.22 -3.07 1.51
C GLY A 14 15.26 -3.34 2.59
N VAL A 15 15.09 -2.76 3.79
CA VAL A 15 15.97 -3.00 4.95
C VAL A 15 15.87 -4.46 5.41
N ASN A 16 14.66 -5.01 5.54
CA ASN A 16 14.45 -6.41 5.89
C ASN A 16 14.99 -7.37 4.82
N THR A 17 14.86 -7.02 3.54
CA THR A 17 15.45 -7.79 2.43
C THR A 17 16.97 -7.84 2.56
N LEU A 18 17.61 -6.71 2.83
CA LEU A 18 19.06 -6.65 3.02
C LEU A 18 19.52 -7.35 4.30
N ASP A 19 18.69 -7.40 5.35
CA ASP A 19 18.96 -8.22 6.55
C ASP A 19 18.97 -9.71 6.17
N VAL A 20 17.96 -10.20 5.48
CA VAL A 20 17.90 -11.60 5.00
C VAL A 20 19.10 -11.92 4.12
N ILE A 21 19.38 -11.10 3.09
CA ILE A 21 20.50 -11.31 2.16
C ILE A 21 21.84 -11.36 2.92
N SER A 22 22.03 -10.51 3.93
CA SER A 22 23.29 -10.45 4.68
C SER A 22 23.60 -11.71 5.49
N ARG A 23 22.60 -12.56 5.73
CA ARG A 23 22.77 -13.85 6.43
C ARG A 23 23.16 -15.00 5.50
N TYR A 24 23.01 -14.80 4.18
CA TYR A 24 23.27 -15.79 3.13
C TYR A 24 24.15 -15.22 2.01
N PRO A 25 25.39 -14.79 2.32
CA PRO A 25 26.28 -14.16 1.34
C PRO A 25 26.74 -15.11 0.23
N ASP A 26 26.66 -16.40 0.46
CA ASP A 26 26.92 -17.49 -0.50
C ASP A 26 25.76 -17.72 -1.49
N LYS A 27 24.51 -17.38 -1.11
CA LYS A 27 23.33 -17.58 -1.92
C LYS A 27 22.94 -16.35 -2.74
N PHE A 28 23.14 -15.13 -2.19
CA PHE A 28 22.64 -13.88 -2.76
C PHE A 28 23.72 -12.82 -2.96
N GLN A 29 23.61 -12.10 -4.05
CA GLN A 29 24.41 -10.92 -4.36
C GLN A 29 23.51 -9.73 -4.69
N VAL A 30 23.72 -8.59 -4.02
CA VAL A 30 23.05 -7.34 -4.38
C VAL A 30 23.77 -6.70 -5.54
N VAL A 31 23.08 -6.52 -6.67
CA VAL A 31 23.64 -5.89 -7.88
C VAL A 31 23.10 -4.48 -8.13
N GLY A 32 21.91 -4.16 -7.59
CA GLY A 32 21.26 -2.86 -7.73
C GLY A 32 20.55 -2.42 -6.45
N LEU A 33 20.64 -1.13 -6.10
CA LEU A 33 19.93 -0.51 -4.98
C LEU A 33 19.27 0.79 -5.42
N ALA A 34 17.98 0.95 -5.16
CA ALA A 34 17.28 2.21 -5.38
C ALA A 34 16.59 2.71 -4.12
N GLY A 35 16.71 4.00 -3.83
CA GLY A 35 16.07 4.67 -2.70
C GLY A 35 15.37 5.97 -3.09
N GLY A 36 14.47 6.46 -2.23
CA GLY A 36 13.77 7.73 -2.44
C GLY A 36 14.62 8.96 -2.11
N GLY A 37 14.74 9.31 -0.82
CA GLY A 37 15.46 10.49 -0.35
C GLY A 37 16.44 10.23 0.79
N ASN A 38 16.51 9.01 1.33
CA ASN A 38 17.41 8.71 2.46
C ASN A 38 18.84 8.39 1.99
N GLU A 39 19.56 9.45 1.59
CA GLU A 39 20.95 9.40 1.11
C GLU A 39 21.87 8.70 2.12
N LYS A 40 21.75 9.05 3.41
CA LYS A 40 22.63 8.52 4.47
C LYS A 40 22.53 7.00 4.62
N LEU A 41 21.32 6.47 4.55
CA LEU A 41 21.07 5.03 4.63
C LEU A 41 21.53 4.32 3.36
N LEU A 42 21.21 4.88 2.19
CA LEU A 42 21.63 4.32 0.90
C LEU A 42 23.16 4.25 0.80
N LEU A 43 23.89 5.29 1.25
CA LEU A 43 25.36 5.27 1.31
C LEU A 43 25.90 4.12 2.18
N LYS A 44 25.28 3.88 3.34
CA LYS A 44 25.66 2.73 4.20
C LYS A 44 25.42 1.39 3.50
N GLN A 45 24.27 1.26 2.81
CA GLN A 45 23.93 0.06 2.05
C GLN A 45 24.90 -0.18 0.90
N ILE A 46 25.25 0.84 0.12
CA ILE A 46 26.24 0.77 -0.96
C ILE A 46 27.60 0.29 -0.45
N ARG A 47 28.07 0.87 0.66
CA ARG A 47 29.36 0.47 1.26
C ARG A 47 29.37 -0.98 1.75
N LYS A 48 28.25 -1.47 2.30
CA LYS A 48 28.14 -2.83 2.82
C LYS A 48 27.98 -3.87 1.71
N PHE A 49 27.08 -3.62 0.77
CA PHE A 49 26.67 -4.62 -0.23
C PHE A 49 27.40 -4.48 -1.58
N LYS A 50 28.06 -3.34 -1.84
CA LYS A 50 28.89 -3.06 -3.03
C LYS A 50 28.15 -3.39 -4.35
N PRO A 51 26.92 -2.83 -4.58
CA PRO A 51 26.20 -3.06 -5.81
C PRO A 51 26.93 -2.48 -7.01
N LYS A 52 26.60 -2.94 -8.23
CA LYS A 52 27.12 -2.38 -9.48
C LYS A 52 26.54 -1.00 -9.78
N ILE A 53 25.26 -0.81 -9.42
CA ILE A 53 24.51 0.44 -9.65
C ILE A 53 23.68 0.80 -8.45
N ALA A 54 23.56 2.09 -8.15
CA ALA A 54 22.62 2.59 -7.14
C ALA A 54 21.95 3.88 -7.61
N ALA A 55 20.64 4.00 -7.29
CA ALA A 55 19.83 5.15 -7.64
C ALA A 55 19.27 5.86 -6.42
N LEU A 56 19.25 7.20 -6.46
CA LEU A 56 18.45 7.99 -5.54
C LEU A 56 17.43 8.81 -6.34
N PHE A 57 16.14 8.73 -5.98
CA PHE A 57 15.10 9.49 -6.70
C PHE A 57 15.35 11.00 -6.62
N ASN A 58 15.77 11.48 -5.44
CA ASN A 58 16.20 12.88 -5.27
C ASN A 58 17.52 13.12 -6.02
N LYS A 59 17.49 13.96 -7.05
CA LYS A 59 18.64 14.22 -7.92
C LYS A 59 19.82 14.84 -7.17
N GLU A 60 19.57 15.85 -6.34
CA GLU A 60 20.61 16.51 -5.56
C GLU A 60 21.33 15.56 -4.59
N GLY A 61 20.54 14.67 -3.94
CA GLY A 61 21.11 13.62 -3.10
C GLY A 61 21.94 12.61 -3.90
N GLY A 62 21.51 12.31 -5.13
CA GLY A 62 22.25 11.46 -6.05
C GLY A 62 23.61 12.07 -6.45
N ASP A 63 23.65 13.37 -6.71
CA ASP A 63 24.90 14.09 -7.03
C ASP A 63 25.86 14.07 -5.85
N ARG A 64 25.36 14.32 -4.63
CA ARG A 64 26.19 14.20 -3.41
C ARG A 64 26.70 12.76 -3.18
N LEU A 65 25.91 11.73 -3.49
CA LEU A 65 26.36 10.34 -3.40
C LEU A 65 27.45 10.04 -4.43
N ARG A 66 27.30 10.54 -5.66
CA ARG A 66 28.29 10.37 -6.74
C ARG A 66 29.64 10.95 -6.33
N GLU A 67 29.64 12.11 -5.72
CA GLU A 67 30.86 12.74 -5.22
C GLU A 67 31.52 11.95 -4.08
N LYS A 68 30.72 11.50 -3.07
CA LYS A 68 31.20 10.68 -1.94
C LYS A 68 31.73 9.30 -2.35
N LEU A 69 31.37 8.82 -3.54
CA LEU A 69 31.69 7.49 -4.05
C LEU A 69 32.56 7.52 -5.32
N LYS A 70 33.12 8.68 -5.66
CA LYS A 70 33.91 8.95 -6.87
C LYS A 70 35.00 7.90 -7.17
N ASN A 71 35.59 7.34 -6.13
CA ASN A 71 36.66 6.33 -6.23
C ASN A 71 36.17 4.89 -5.98
N LYS A 72 34.87 4.63 -6.10
CA LYS A 72 34.28 3.31 -5.88
C LYS A 72 33.69 2.76 -7.17
N ASN A 73 33.77 1.45 -7.33
CA ASN A 73 33.27 0.73 -8.51
C ASN A 73 31.74 0.56 -8.44
N VAL A 74 30.99 1.69 -8.36
CA VAL A 74 29.54 1.72 -8.34
C VAL A 74 29.05 2.87 -9.22
N SER A 75 28.12 2.59 -10.13
CA SER A 75 27.42 3.62 -10.92
C SER A 75 26.36 4.28 -10.06
N ILE A 76 26.39 5.62 -9.94
CA ILE A 76 25.36 6.38 -9.20
C ILE A 76 24.50 7.15 -10.21
N VAL A 77 23.22 6.82 -10.24
CA VAL A 77 22.21 7.43 -11.12
C VAL A 77 21.09 8.08 -10.28
N SER A 78 20.22 8.87 -10.91
CA SER A 78 19.21 9.65 -10.16
C SER A 78 17.90 9.77 -10.92
N GLY A 79 16.84 10.11 -10.19
CA GLY A 79 15.49 10.32 -10.75
C GLY A 79 14.84 9.01 -11.16
N ILE A 80 13.71 9.13 -11.88
CA ILE A 80 12.93 7.96 -12.30
C ILE A 80 13.71 7.09 -13.29
N ASP A 81 14.46 7.70 -14.21
CA ASP A 81 15.26 6.97 -15.19
C ASP A 81 16.35 6.14 -14.52
N GLY A 82 17.02 6.71 -13.50
CA GLY A 82 18.00 5.98 -12.72
C GLY A 82 17.39 4.82 -11.92
N ILE A 83 16.15 4.95 -11.42
CA ILE A 83 15.45 3.84 -10.78
C ILE A 83 15.12 2.76 -11.80
N ILE A 84 14.74 3.12 -13.03
CA ILE A 84 14.49 2.19 -14.12
C ILE A 84 15.78 1.45 -14.50
N GLU A 85 16.92 2.14 -14.57
CA GLU A 85 18.22 1.49 -14.81
C GLU A 85 18.54 0.44 -13.73
N VAL A 86 18.27 0.74 -12.44
CA VAL A 86 18.42 -0.24 -11.36
C VAL A 86 17.44 -1.40 -11.49
N ALA A 87 16.20 -1.14 -11.92
CA ALA A 87 15.18 -2.16 -12.13
C ALA A 87 15.52 -3.12 -13.29
N THR A 88 16.24 -2.63 -14.28
CA THR A 88 16.55 -3.36 -15.52
C THR A 88 18.00 -3.79 -15.64
N VAL A 89 18.80 -3.64 -14.57
CA VAL A 89 20.21 -4.00 -14.61
C VAL A 89 20.38 -5.43 -15.16
N PRO A 90 21.21 -5.63 -16.21
CA PRO A 90 21.26 -6.90 -16.94
C PRO A 90 21.55 -8.10 -16.05
N ASP A 91 22.44 -7.93 -15.09
CA ASP A 91 22.90 -8.98 -14.19
C ASP A 91 21.85 -9.42 -13.13
N ALA A 92 20.76 -8.68 -12.92
CA ALA A 92 19.78 -9.09 -11.94
C ALA A 92 18.96 -10.29 -12.41
N ASP A 93 18.85 -11.31 -11.57
CA ASP A 93 17.93 -12.43 -11.77
C ASP A 93 16.53 -12.08 -11.25
N MET A 94 16.47 -11.29 -10.15
CA MET A 94 15.23 -10.92 -9.48
C MET A 94 15.26 -9.45 -9.05
N VAL A 95 14.11 -8.82 -9.12
CA VAL A 95 13.87 -7.45 -8.61
C VAL A 95 12.89 -7.49 -7.43
N ILE A 96 13.30 -6.93 -6.31
CA ILE A 96 12.41 -6.66 -5.18
C ILE A 96 11.73 -5.33 -5.44
N SER A 97 10.43 -5.33 -5.71
CA SER A 97 9.63 -4.12 -5.94
C SER A 97 9.01 -3.66 -4.62
N ALA A 98 9.64 -2.68 -3.95
CA ALA A 98 9.25 -2.18 -2.63
C ALA A 98 9.16 -0.64 -2.56
N ILE A 99 8.97 0.03 -3.70
CA ILE A 99 8.65 1.46 -3.74
C ILE A 99 7.17 1.62 -3.37
N VAL A 100 6.85 2.52 -2.46
CA VAL A 100 5.49 2.75 -1.97
C VAL A 100 4.66 3.54 -2.99
N GLY A 101 3.40 3.15 -3.19
CA GLY A 101 2.43 3.87 -4.00
C GLY A 101 2.64 3.73 -5.51
N ALA A 102 1.97 4.61 -6.26
CA ALA A 102 1.99 4.61 -7.73
C ALA A 102 3.39 4.74 -8.35
N ALA A 103 4.35 5.32 -7.62
CA ALA A 103 5.72 5.52 -8.10
C ALA A 103 6.46 4.19 -8.42
N GLY A 104 6.02 3.07 -7.86
CA GLY A 104 6.58 1.75 -8.13
C GLY A 104 6.11 1.12 -9.45
N LEU A 105 5.02 1.60 -10.06
CA LEU A 105 4.41 0.99 -11.23
C LEU A 105 5.36 0.91 -12.43
N ILE A 106 5.91 2.04 -12.87
CA ILE A 106 6.78 2.10 -14.06
C ILE A 106 8.09 1.32 -13.88
N PRO A 107 8.84 1.46 -12.75
CA PRO A 107 10.02 0.64 -12.53
C PRO A 107 9.73 -0.87 -12.50
N THR A 108 8.62 -1.28 -11.89
CA THR A 108 8.23 -2.70 -11.83
C THR A 108 7.88 -3.23 -13.23
N LEU A 109 7.10 -2.48 -14.01
CA LEU A 109 6.79 -2.84 -15.39
C LEU A 109 8.07 -2.94 -16.26
N SER A 110 9.02 -2.02 -16.06
CA SER A 110 10.30 -2.04 -16.77
C SER A 110 11.12 -3.29 -16.43
N ALA A 111 11.12 -3.70 -15.16
CA ALA A 111 11.78 -4.95 -14.74
C ALA A 111 11.12 -6.19 -15.38
N ILE A 112 9.77 -6.23 -15.45
CA ILE A 112 9.02 -7.30 -16.13
C ILE A 112 9.39 -7.36 -17.60
N LYS A 113 9.39 -6.21 -18.29
CA LYS A 113 9.79 -6.12 -19.72
C LYS A 113 11.24 -6.55 -19.96
N ALA A 114 12.10 -6.42 -18.97
CA ALA A 114 13.47 -6.91 -18.97
C ALA A 114 13.60 -8.39 -18.55
N ASN A 115 12.48 -9.14 -18.50
CA ASN A 115 12.40 -10.58 -18.16
C ASN A 115 12.97 -10.92 -16.78
N LYS A 116 12.77 -10.04 -15.78
CA LYS A 116 13.19 -10.30 -14.40
C LYS A 116 12.08 -10.99 -13.60
N ASP A 117 12.44 -11.92 -12.70
CA ASP A 117 11.54 -12.36 -11.65
C ASP A 117 11.25 -11.18 -10.70
N ILE A 118 10.02 -11.04 -10.26
CA ILE A 118 9.58 -9.93 -9.40
C ILE A 118 9.15 -10.47 -8.03
N ALA A 119 9.86 -10.09 -6.98
CA ALA A 119 9.36 -10.22 -5.62
C ALA A 119 8.55 -8.94 -5.29
N LEU A 120 7.23 -9.05 -5.35
CA LEU A 120 6.33 -7.91 -5.32
C LEU A 120 5.89 -7.57 -3.90
N ALA A 121 6.31 -6.42 -3.40
CA ALA A 121 5.84 -5.82 -2.16
C ALA A 121 5.01 -4.53 -2.40
N ASN A 122 5.13 -3.93 -3.60
CA ASN A 122 4.34 -2.77 -4.01
C ASN A 122 2.99 -3.24 -4.59
N LYS A 123 2.00 -3.38 -3.72
CA LYS A 123 0.65 -3.83 -4.12
C LYS A 123 -0.05 -2.87 -5.07
N GLU A 124 0.27 -1.58 -4.97
CA GLU A 124 -0.31 -0.55 -5.83
C GLU A 124 -0.06 -0.79 -7.31
N THR A 125 1.02 -1.49 -7.67
CA THR A 125 1.29 -1.92 -9.06
C THR A 125 0.15 -2.79 -9.61
N LEU A 126 -0.30 -3.79 -8.87
CA LEU A 126 -1.41 -4.66 -9.29
C LEU A 126 -2.78 -4.01 -9.08
N VAL A 127 -2.93 -3.18 -8.06
CA VAL A 127 -4.15 -2.40 -7.85
C VAL A 127 -4.42 -1.51 -9.05
N MET A 128 -3.43 -0.75 -9.51
CA MET A 128 -3.60 0.23 -10.58
C MET A 128 -3.67 -0.41 -11.96
N ALA A 129 -2.85 -1.39 -12.24
CA ALA A 129 -2.59 -1.90 -13.59
C ALA A 129 -2.53 -3.44 -13.64
N GLY A 130 -3.25 -4.15 -12.77
CA GLY A 130 -3.11 -5.59 -12.62
C GLY A 130 -3.34 -6.37 -13.92
N GLU A 131 -4.35 -6.02 -14.72
CA GLU A 131 -4.60 -6.65 -16.02
C GLU A 131 -3.40 -6.52 -16.97
N ILE A 132 -2.86 -5.31 -17.07
CA ILE A 132 -1.70 -5.02 -17.95
C ILE A 132 -0.45 -5.75 -17.45
N ILE A 133 -0.21 -5.71 -16.14
CA ILE A 133 0.96 -6.35 -15.51
C ILE A 133 0.91 -7.87 -15.68
N MET A 134 -0.25 -8.50 -15.43
CA MET A 134 -0.39 -9.96 -15.56
C MET A 134 -0.27 -10.42 -17.00
N LYS A 135 -0.75 -9.62 -17.97
CA LYS A 135 -0.54 -9.88 -19.39
C LYS A 135 0.92 -9.73 -19.80
N GLU A 136 1.62 -8.73 -19.26
CA GLU A 136 3.02 -8.47 -19.62
C GLU A 136 3.98 -9.53 -19.06
N ILE A 137 3.69 -10.07 -17.85
CA ILE A 137 4.55 -11.08 -17.20
C ILE A 137 4.39 -12.48 -17.82
N ASP A 138 3.29 -12.74 -18.54
CA ASP A 138 3.00 -14.05 -19.10
C ASP A 138 4.11 -14.50 -20.07
N GLY A 139 4.70 -15.65 -19.78
CA GLY A 139 5.83 -16.19 -20.53
C GLY A 139 7.20 -15.52 -20.32
N LYS A 140 7.32 -14.47 -19.46
CA LYS A 140 8.56 -13.71 -19.27
C LYS A 140 9.26 -13.92 -17.94
N GLY A 141 8.54 -14.21 -16.90
CA GLY A 141 9.07 -14.32 -15.55
C GLY A 141 7.99 -14.67 -14.56
N ARG A 142 8.27 -14.49 -13.28
CA ARG A 142 7.34 -14.81 -12.19
C ARG A 142 7.11 -13.61 -11.30
N ILE A 143 5.88 -13.43 -10.82
CA ILE A 143 5.60 -12.56 -9.69
C ILE A 143 5.45 -13.43 -8.44
N ILE A 144 6.28 -13.18 -7.44
CA ILE A 144 6.26 -13.85 -6.15
C ILE A 144 5.83 -12.80 -5.11
N PRO A 145 4.71 -12.99 -4.42
CA PRO A 145 4.23 -12.00 -3.47
C PRO A 145 5.10 -11.93 -2.21
N VAL A 146 5.37 -10.69 -1.77
CA VAL A 146 6.08 -10.39 -0.52
C VAL A 146 5.10 -9.92 0.55
N ASP A 147 3.94 -9.38 0.17
CA ASP A 147 2.89 -9.07 1.13
C ASP A 147 2.51 -10.32 1.92
N SER A 148 2.38 -10.22 3.25
CA SER A 148 2.27 -11.39 4.13
C SER A 148 1.05 -12.25 3.81
N GLU A 149 -0.08 -11.63 3.53
CA GLU A 149 -1.33 -12.29 3.21
C GLU A 149 -1.26 -13.03 1.87
N HIS A 150 -0.71 -12.37 0.85
CA HIS A 150 -0.57 -12.98 -0.48
C HIS A 150 0.53 -14.05 -0.49
N SER A 151 1.61 -13.85 0.25
CA SER A 151 2.62 -14.90 0.46
C SER A 151 2.02 -16.13 1.15
N ALA A 152 1.11 -15.93 2.11
CA ALA A 152 0.40 -17.03 2.78
C ALA A 152 -0.47 -17.83 1.81
N ILE A 153 -1.26 -17.15 0.96
CA ILE A 153 -2.06 -17.79 -0.08
C ILE A 153 -1.16 -18.53 -1.07
N PHE A 154 -0.10 -17.86 -1.55
CA PHE A 154 0.85 -18.44 -2.49
C PHE A 154 1.48 -19.73 -1.95
N GLN A 155 1.85 -19.74 -0.65
CA GLN A 155 2.36 -20.95 0.03
C GLN A 155 1.32 -22.04 0.19
N SER A 156 0.07 -21.67 0.45
CA SER A 156 -1.05 -22.64 0.60
C SER A 156 -1.47 -23.25 -0.73
N LEU A 157 -1.09 -22.67 -1.86
CA LEU A 157 -1.40 -23.14 -3.21
C LEU A 157 -0.27 -23.96 -3.85
N VAL A 158 0.84 -24.19 -3.14
CA VAL A 158 1.95 -25.00 -3.68
C VAL A 158 1.48 -26.44 -3.92
N GLY A 159 1.56 -26.89 -5.18
CA GLY A 159 1.11 -28.21 -5.60
C GLY A 159 -0.38 -28.31 -5.94
N GLU A 160 -1.15 -27.24 -5.69
CA GLU A 160 -2.58 -27.21 -5.94
C GLU A 160 -2.92 -26.72 -7.37
N LYS A 161 -4.05 -27.19 -7.88
CA LYS A 161 -4.58 -26.71 -9.16
C LYS A 161 -5.56 -25.57 -8.94
N LYS A 162 -5.46 -24.50 -9.71
CA LYS A 162 -6.34 -23.32 -9.63
C LYS A 162 -7.84 -23.68 -9.62
N LYS A 163 -8.26 -24.67 -10.40
CA LYS A 163 -9.65 -25.14 -10.47
C LYS A 163 -10.19 -25.71 -9.16
N ASN A 164 -9.31 -26.07 -8.22
CA ASN A 164 -9.68 -26.62 -6.91
C ASN A 164 -9.94 -25.51 -5.88
N ILE A 165 -9.58 -24.27 -6.18
CA ILE A 165 -9.82 -23.14 -5.28
C ILE A 165 -11.31 -22.82 -5.31
N LYS A 166 -11.95 -22.86 -4.14
CA LYS A 166 -13.33 -22.41 -3.94
C LYS A 166 -13.35 -20.96 -3.49
N LYS A 167 -12.47 -20.60 -2.55
CA LYS A 167 -12.42 -19.26 -1.97
C LYS A 167 -11.04 -18.93 -1.41
N ILE A 168 -10.64 -17.67 -1.55
CA ILE A 168 -9.51 -17.07 -0.83
C ILE A 168 -10.06 -16.26 0.35
N ILE A 169 -9.47 -16.45 1.53
CA ILE A 169 -9.85 -15.73 2.74
C ILE A 169 -8.65 -14.90 3.22
N LEU A 170 -8.73 -13.59 3.03
CA LEU A 170 -7.74 -12.63 3.48
C LEU A 170 -8.01 -12.27 4.95
N THR A 171 -7.01 -12.37 5.81
CA THR A 171 -7.13 -11.92 7.20
C THR A 171 -6.64 -10.47 7.35
N ALA A 172 -7.21 -9.74 8.29
CA ALA A 172 -6.83 -8.38 8.65
C ALA A 172 -6.75 -8.23 10.17
N SER A 173 -5.82 -7.42 10.68
CA SER A 173 -5.77 -7.10 12.12
C SER A 173 -7.00 -6.33 12.61
N GLY A 174 -7.72 -5.67 11.70
CA GLY A 174 -8.83 -4.76 11.99
C GLY A 174 -8.39 -3.33 12.34
N GLY A 175 -7.08 -3.09 12.39
CA GLY A 175 -6.51 -1.77 12.70
C GLY A 175 -6.71 -1.33 14.16
N PRO A 176 -6.22 -0.11 14.53
CA PRO A 176 -6.27 0.38 15.91
C PRO A 176 -7.67 0.79 16.37
N PHE A 177 -8.60 1.03 15.44
CA PHE A 177 -9.93 1.60 15.75
C PHE A 177 -11.06 0.59 15.68
N ARG A 178 -10.74 -0.70 15.60
CA ARG A 178 -11.74 -1.77 15.51
C ARG A 178 -12.84 -1.65 16.57
N ASN A 179 -12.47 -1.36 17.81
CA ASN A 179 -13.38 -1.27 18.96
C ASN A 179 -13.92 0.14 19.24
N TYR A 180 -13.62 1.15 18.38
CA TYR A 180 -14.08 2.52 18.58
C TYR A 180 -15.55 2.65 18.23
N SER A 181 -16.29 3.48 19.00
CA SER A 181 -17.64 3.92 18.65
C SER A 181 -17.60 5.01 17.57
N ALA A 182 -18.72 5.23 16.88
CA ALA A 182 -18.83 6.31 15.87
C ALA A 182 -18.48 7.70 16.43
N ALA A 183 -18.78 7.97 17.71
CA ALA A 183 -18.41 9.23 18.36
C ALA A 183 -16.89 9.41 18.50
N GLN A 184 -16.16 8.34 18.78
CA GLN A 184 -14.71 8.37 18.94
C GLN A 184 -13.98 8.61 17.60
N PHE A 185 -14.56 8.20 16.48
CA PHE A 185 -13.98 8.43 15.15
C PHE A 185 -13.80 9.91 14.80
N LYS A 186 -14.67 10.80 15.33
CA LYS A 186 -14.59 12.25 15.08
C LYS A 186 -13.30 12.89 15.62
N ASN A 187 -12.68 12.28 16.61
CA ASN A 187 -11.53 12.81 17.33
C ASN A 187 -10.21 12.11 17.01
N ILE A 188 -10.18 11.20 16.00
CA ILE A 188 -8.98 10.49 15.61
C ILE A 188 -7.97 11.48 15.01
N ARG A 189 -6.78 11.50 15.58
CA ARG A 189 -5.64 12.28 15.10
C ARG A 189 -4.63 11.39 14.37
N PRO A 190 -3.76 11.96 13.52
CA PRO A 190 -2.70 11.20 12.85
C PRO A 190 -1.87 10.32 13.81
N GLU A 191 -1.52 10.84 14.98
CA GLU A 191 -0.70 10.14 15.97
C GLU A 191 -1.39 8.90 16.53
N ASP A 192 -2.73 8.91 16.62
CA ASP A 192 -3.52 7.78 17.09
C ASP A 192 -3.59 6.71 16.00
N ALA A 193 -3.78 7.12 14.75
CA ALA A 193 -3.87 6.24 13.58
C ALA A 193 -2.52 5.58 13.22
N LEU A 194 -1.39 6.19 13.59
CA LEU A 194 -0.05 5.64 13.38
C LEU A 194 0.35 4.55 14.38
N LYS A 195 -0.47 4.26 15.39
CA LYS A 195 -0.22 3.20 16.39
C LYS A 195 -0.81 1.88 15.94
N HIS A 196 -0.12 1.15 15.05
CA HIS A 196 -0.57 -0.18 14.65
C HIS A 196 -0.30 -1.20 15.76
N PRO A 197 -1.28 -2.11 16.09
CA PRO A 197 -1.14 -3.03 17.24
C PRO A 197 -0.05 -4.07 17.07
N ASN A 198 0.22 -4.55 15.86
CA ASN A 198 1.08 -5.73 15.62
C ASN A 198 2.30 -5.45 14.73
N TRP A 199 2.28 -4.38 13.90
CA TRP A 199 3.29 -4.15 12.87
C TRP A 199 3.91 -2.75 12.98
N LEU A 200 5.23 -2.67 12.78
CA LEU A 200 5.93 -1.40 12.54
C LEU A 200 6.02 -1.15 11.03
N MET A 201 5.21 -0.25 10.53
CA MET A 201 5.06 0.00 9.10
C MET A 201 5.30 1.47 8.74
N GLY A 202 5.40 1.76 7.45
CA GLY A 202 5.43 3.13 6.94
C GLY A 202 4.12 3.89 7.23
N LYS A 203 4.18 5.22 7.27
CA LYS A 203 3.01 6.05 7.64
C LYS A 203 1.78 5.78 6.77
N LYS A 204 1.94 5.74 5.43
CA LYS A 204 0.82 5.54 4.48
C LYS A 204 0.10 4.22 4.74
N ILE A 205 0.82 3.10 4.77
CA ILE A 205 0.23 1.77 4.95
C ILE A 205 -0.39 1.60 6.35
N THR A 206 0.12 2.32 7.37
CA THR A 206 -0.49 2.30 8.72
C THR A 206 -1.86 2.97 8.72
N ILE A 207 -2.02 4.11 8.00
CA ILE A 207 -3.33 4.74 7.83
C ILE A 207 -4.25 3.85 6.98
N ASP A 208 -3.73 3.25 5.90
CA ASP A 208 -4.50 2.30 5.08
C ASP A 208 -4.99 1.09 5.90
N SER A 209 -4.18 0.60 6.85
CA SER A 209 -4.62 -0.44 7.79
C SER A 209 -5.73 0.07 8.73
N ALA A 210 -5.59 1.30 9.24
CA ALA A 210 -6.58 1.91 10.14
C ALA A 210 -7.95 2.14 9.47
N THR A 211 -7.96 2.40 8.14
CA THR A 211 -9.18 2.59 7.34
C THR A 211 -9.71 1.31 6.70
N LEU A 212 -9.00 0.18 6.81
CA LEU A 212 -9.18 -1.06 6.03
C LEU A 212 -8.94 -0.90 4.51
N MET A 213 -8.43 0.24 4.02
CA MET A 213 -8.05 0.38 2.63
C MET A 213 -6.89 -0.55 2.25
N ASN A 214 -5.95 -0.81 3.16
CA ASN A 214 -4.89 -1.78 2.92
C ASN A 214 -5.47 -3.14 2.52
N LYS A 215 -6.48 -3.61 3.26
CA LYS A 215 -7.16 -4.87 2.94
C LYS A 215 -7.97 -4.77 1.63
N GLY A 216 -8.53 -3.60 1.35
CA GLY A 216 -9.17 -3.35 0.06
C GLY A 216 -8.21 -3.47 -1.12
N PHE A 217 -7.00 -2.94 -1.01
CA PHE A 217 -5.95 -3.11 -2.02
C PHE A 217 -5.53 -4.58 -2.16
N GLU A 218 -5.44 -5.28 -1.07
CA GLU A 218 -5.10 -6.70 -1.05
C GLU A 218 -6.16 -7.58 -1.73
N VAL A 219 -7.43 -7.24 -1.63
CA VAL A 219 -8.51 -7.88 -2.39
C VAL A 219 -8.28 -7.75 -3.90
N ILE A 220 -7.93 -6.52 -4.35
CA ILE A 220 -7.66 -6.27 -5.77
C ILE A 220 -6.40 -7.03 -6.22
N GLU A 221 -5.35 -7.01 -5.42
CA GLU A 221 -4.10 -7.73 -5.68
C GLU A 221 -4.32 -9.24 -5.76
N ALA A 222 -5.10 -9.83 -4.84
CA ALA A 222 -5.41 -11.26 -4.82
C ALA A 222 -6.11 -11.73 -6.10
N LYS A 223 -7.07 -10.96 -6.62
CA LYS A 223 -7.71 -11.24 -7.91
C LYS A 223 -6.69 -11.43 -9.02
N TRP A 224 -5.72 -10.54 -9.12
CA TRP A 224 -4.73 -10.58 -10.19
C TRP A 224 -3.69 -11.67 -9.99
N LEU A 225 -3.13 -11.81 -8.79
CA LEU A 225 -2.10 -12.81 -8.50
C LEU A 225 -2.61 -14.24 -8.66
N PHE A 226 -3.81 -14.51 -8.16
CA PHE A 226 -4.35 -15.87 -8.12
C PHE A 226 -5.40 -16.14 -9.19
N GLY A 227 -5.83 -15.08 -9.90
CA GLY A 227 -6.80 -15.15 -10.98
C GLY A 227 -8.17 -15.70 -10.54
N VAL A 228 -8.59 -15.39 -9.32
CA VAL A 228 -9.91 -15.73 -8.77
C VAL A 228 -10.93 -14.62 -9.04
N SER A 229 -12.21 -14.95 -8.95
CA SER A 229 -13.27 -13.94 -9.05
C SER A 229 -13.32 -13.09 -7.77
N ASP A 230 -13.74 -11.84 -7.88
CA ASP A 230 -14.00 -10.96 -6.73
C ASP A 230 -15.02 -11.55 -5.74
N LYS A 231 -15.95 -12.39 -6.22
CA LYS A 231 -16.93 -13.11 -5.41
C LYS A 231 -16.32 -14.24 -4.58
N ASP A 232 -15.16 -14.73 -4.98
CA ASP A 232 -14.45 -15.81 -4.33
C ASP A 232 -13.35 -15.31 -3.39
N ILE A 233 -13.37 -14.00 -3.06
CA ILE A 233 -12.47 -13.38 -2.08
C ILE A 233 -13.28 -12.89 -0.89
N GLU A 234 -12.97 -13.42 0.28
CA GLU A 234 -13.56 -13.02 1.56
C GLU A 234 -12.51 -12.32 2.43
N VAL A 235 -12.96 -11.40 3.28
CA VAL A 235 -12.12 -10.74 4.28
C VAL A 235 -12.63 -11.10 5.67
N LEU A 236 -11.72 -11.52 6.55
CA LEU A 236 -11.98 -11.74 7.96
C LEU A 236 -11.05 -10.87 8.82
N ILE A 237 -11.59 -10.32 9.89
CA ILE A 237 -10.78 -9.67 10.92
C ILE A 237 -10.23 -10.75 11.84
N HIS A 238 -8.90 -10.81 11.95
CA HIS A 238 -8.15 -11.71 12.83
C HIS A 238 -7.14 -10.90 13.66
N PRO A 239 -7.54 -10.42 14.84
CA PRO A 239 -6.76 -9.44 15.62
C PRO A 239 -5.36 -9.90 16.00
N GLN A 240 -5.18 -11.20 16.20
CA GLN A 240 -3.90 -11.78 16.62
C GLN A 240 -2.86 -11.76 15.50
N SER A 241 -3.29 -11.66 14.22
CA SER A 241 -2.41 -11.65 13.04
C SER A 241 -1.43 -12.85 13.00
N ILE A 242 -1.88 -14.01 13.45
CA ILE A 242 -1.12 -15.26 13.45
C ILE A 242 -1.41 -16.07 12.18
N ILE A 243 -2.68 -16.14 11.79
CA ILE A 243 -3.08 -16.66 10.48
C ILE A 243 -3.00 -15.51 9.50
N HIS A 244 -2.09 -15.64 8.52
CA HIS A 244 -1.86 -14.56 7.56
C HIS A 244 -2.87 -14.58 6.41
N SER A 245 -3.35 -15.76 5.98
CA SER A 245 -4.51 -15.96 5.09
C SER A 245 -4.84 -17.44 4.98
N LEU A 246 -5.98 -17.78 4.34
CA LEU A 246 -6.46 -19.14 4.16
C LEU A 246 -6.95 -19.32 2.71
N VAL A 247 -6.95 -20.57 2.27
CA VAL A 247 -7.58 -21.01 1.02
C VAL A 247 -8.57 -22.11 1.33
N GLU A 248 -9.83 -21.93 0.94
CA GLU A 248 -10.86 -22.96 0.97
C GLU A 248 -10.91 -23.65 -0.39
N PHE A 249 -10.89 -24.97 -0.40
CA PHE A 249 -10.95 -25.80 -1.59
C PHE A 249 -12.36 -26.35 -1.85
N ILE A 250 -12.59 -26.87 -3.06
CA ILE A 250 -13.91 -27.39 -3.50
C ILE A 250 -14.40 -28.59 -2.68
N ASP A 251 -13.51 -29.32 -2.03
CA ASP A 251 -13.84 -30.44 -1.12
C ASP A 251 -14.20 -29.98 0.30
N GLY A 252 -14.16 -28.66 0.56
CA GLY A 252 -14.44 -28.07 1.87
C GLY A 252 -13.24 -27.99 2.81
N SER A 253 -12.08 -28.51 2.42
CA SER A 253 -10.86 -28.34 3.21
C SER A 253 -10.38 -26.90 3.18
N VAL A 254 -9.74 -26.44 4.29
CA VAL A 254 -9.18 -25.12 4.42
C VAL A 254 -7.71 -25.21 4.81
N ILE A 255 -6.83 -24.66 3.99
CA ILE A 255 -5.40 -24.56 4.29
C ILE A 255 -5.06 -23.13 4.69
N ALA A 256 -4.31 -22.99 5.79
CA ALA A 256 -3.89 -21.72 6.33
C ALA A 256 -2.37 -21.68 6.54
N GLN A 257 -1.73 -20.57 6.23
CA GLN A 257 -0.35 -20.33 6.64
C GLN A 257 -0.35 -19.52 7.93
N LEU A 258 0.35 -20.03 8.94
CA LEU A 258 0.53 -19.41 10.24
C LEU A 258 1.97 -19.00 10.45
N GLY A 259 2.18 -17.88 11.14
CA GLY A 259 3.52 -17.40 11.49
C GLY A 259 3.45 -16.23 12.48
N ILE A 260 4.62 -15.89 13.05
CA ILE A 260 4.77 -14.62 13.75
C ILE A 260 4.70 -13.46 12.74
N PRO A 261 4.24 -12.26 13.14
CA PRO A 261 4.17 -11.09 12.26
C PRO A 261 5.56 -10.49 12.00
N ASP A 262 6.32 -11.11 11.08
CA ASP A 262 7.66 -10.68 10.69
C ASP A 262 7.85 -10.77 9.18
N MET A 263 8.10 -9.61 8.55
CA MET A 263 8.24 -9.53 7.09
C MET A 263 9.44 -10.30 6.53
N ARG A 264 10.41 -10.66 7.35
CA ARG A 264 11.54 -11.49 6.89
C ARG A 264 11.09 -12.89 6.46
N ILE A 265 9.96 -13.39 6.98
CA ILE A 265 9.39 -14.70 6.58
C ILE A 265 8.97 -14.68 5.10
N PRO A 266 8.02 -13.83 4.66
CA PRO A 266 7.62 -13.80 3.25
C PRO A 266 8.74 -13.31 2.33
N ILE A 267 9.61 -12.41 2.78
CA ILE A 267 10.78 -11.95 2.04
C ILE A 267 11.74 -13.11 1.76
N SER A 268 12.10 -13.88 2.79
CA SER A 268 13.02 -15.02 2.63
C SER A 268 12.45 -16.09 1.71
N TYR A 269 11.13 -16.34 1.80
CA TYR A 269 10.45 -17.26 0.93
C TYR A 269 10.48 -16.79 -0.54
N ALA A 270 10.18 -15.51 -0.78
CA ALA A 270 10.24 -14.93 -2.14
C ALA A 270 11.64 -14.97 -2.73
N LEU A 271 12.67 -14.66 -1.95
CA LEU A 271 14.06 -14.68 -2.39
C LEU A 271 14.55 -16.06 -2.81
N ASN A 272 14.15 -17.11 -2.08
CA ASN A 272 14.69 -18.46 -2.25
C ASN A 272 13.69 -19.46 -2.84
N TYR A 273 12.49 -19.01 -3.21
CA TYR A 273 11.45 -19.90 -3.77
C TYR A 273 12.02 -20.82 -4.86
N PRO A 274 11.67 -22.14 -4.86
CA PRO A 274 10.67 -22.79 -3.99
C PRO A 274 11.16 -23.23 -2.60
N ASP A 275 12.45 -23.17 -2.30
CA ASP A 275 13.03 -23.64 -1.05
C ASP A 275 12.87 -22.62 0.09
N ARG A 276 12.96 -23.12 1.34
CA ARG A 276 12.92 -22.29 2.53
C ARG A 276 14.34 -21.99 3.05
N LEU A 277 14.49 -20.80 3.68
CA LEU A 277 15.71 -20.42 4.38
C LEU A 277 15.49 -20.48 5.90
N GLU A 278 16.50 -20.87 6.64
CA GLU A 278 16.50 -20.75 8.08
C GLU A 278 16.82 -19.31 8.50
N ILE A 279 15.87 -18.58 9.04
CA ILE A 279 16.00 -17.13 9.32
C ILE A 279 16.09 -16.79 10.81
N ALA A 280 16.47 -17.72 11.66
CA ALA A 280 16.72 -17.52 13.11
C ALA A 280 15.69 -16.56 13.77
N LEU A 281 14.40 -16.85 13.57
CA LEU A 281 13.29 -16.14 14.20
C LEU A 281 12.69 -17.00 15.32
N PRO A 282 12.04 -16.40 16.32
CA PRO A 282 11.29 -17.15 17.32
C PRO A 282 10.23 -18.04 16.67
N SER A 283 10.11 -19.28 17.15
CA SER A 283 9.05 -20.18 16.70
C SER A 283 7.68 -19.76 17.21
N LEU A 284 6.65 -19.97 16.41
CA LEU A 284 5.28 -19.79 16.81
C LEU A 284 4.89 -20.81 17.89
N ASN A 285 4.43 -20.33 19.04
CA ASN A 285 4.00 -21.18 20.17
C ASN A 285 2.48 -21.14 20.30
N LEU A 286 1.79 -22.10 19.66
CA LEU A 286 0.33 -22.19 19.66
C LEU A 286 -0.25 -22.42 21.07
N ALA A 287 0.43 -23.19 21.93
CA ALA A 287 -0.01 -23.42 23.30
C ALA A 287 -0.02 -22.12 24.14
N LYS A 288 0.92 -21.19 23.86
CA LYS A 288 0.95 -19.88 24.51
C LYS A 288 -0.14 -18.94 23.97
N ILE A 289 -0.49 -19.03 22.69
CA ILE A 289 -1.52 -18.20 22.04
C ILE A 289 -2.91 -18.60 22.50
N LYS A 290 -3.18 -19.88 22.67
CA LYS A 290 -4.44 -20.49 23.11
C LYS A 290 -5.60 -20.32 22.15
N ASN A 291 -6.04 -19.07 21.87
CA ASN A 291 -7.24 -18.76 21.09
C ASN A 291 -6.92 -17.92 19.87
N LEU A 292 -7.55 -18.26 18.74
CA LEU A 292 -7.57 -17.48 17.51
C LEU A 292 -9.03 -17.10 17.26
N SER A 293 -9.29 -15.81 17.02
CA SER A 293 -10.63 -15.27 16.81
C SER A 293 -10.79 -14.65 15.44
N PHE A 294 -12.00 -14.73 14.90
CA PHE A 294 -12.35 -14.20 13.61
C PHE A 294 -13.68 -13.45 13.69
N GLU A 295 -13.75 -12.31 13.00
CA GLU A 295 -14.94 -11.46 12.94
C GLU A 295 -15.15 -11.02 11.47
N LYS A 296 -16.38 -10.72 11.08
CA LYS A 296 -16.65 -10.06 9.79
C LYS A 296 -16.22 -8.59 9.87
N PRO A 297 -15.67 -8.03 8.78
CA PRO A 297 -15.36 -6.61 8.73
C PRO A 297 -16.64 -5.77 8.76
N ASP A 298 -16.62 -4.70 9.55
CA ASP A 298 -17.70 -3.70 9.59
C ASP A 298 -17.45 -2.68 8.47
N THR A 299 -18.13 -2.85 7.34
CA THR A 299 -17.96 -2.00 6.16
C THR A 299 -18.71 -0.66 6.26
N GLU A 300 -19.68 -0.52 7.16
CA GLU A 300 -20.33 0.77 7.46
C GLU A 300 -19.36 1.67 8.25
N LYS A 301 -18.69 1.09 9.21
CA LYS A 301 -17.68 1.75 10.03
C LYS A 301 -16.38 2.04 9.27
N PHE A 302 -15.99 1.14 8.35
CA PHE A 302 -14.79 1.22 7.53
C PHE A 302 -15.12 1.16 6.04
N PRO A 303 -15.69 2.24 5.46
CA PRO A 303 -16.20 2.23 4.08
C PRO A 303 -15.12 1.97 3.01
N CYS A 304 -13.84 2.23 3.31
CA CYS A 304 -12.76 2.06 2.35
C CYS A 304 -12.65 0.63 1.80
N LEU A 305 -13.00 -0.39 2.60
CA LEU A 305 -13.03 -1.77 2.12
C LEU A 305 -14.13 -1.98 1.07
N ALA A 306 -15.33 -1.45 1.30
CA ALA A 306 -16.43 -1.52 0.33
C ALA A 306 -16.11 -0.76 -0.96
N LEU A 307 -15.48 0.43 -0.87
CA LEU A 307 -15.03 1.22 -2.01
C LEU A 307 -14.01 0.46 -2.88
N ALA A 308 -13.14 -0.34 -2.25
CA ALA A 308 -12.19 -1.16 -2.99
C ALA A 308 -12.87 -2.30 -3.75
N PHE A 309 -13.86 -2.98 -3.15
CA PHE A 309 -14.68 -3.98 -3.86
C PHE A 309 -15.46 -3.35 -5.01
N GLU A 310 -16.00 -2.15 -4.81
CA GLU A 310 -16.69 -1.40 -5.86
C GLU A 310 -15.75 -1.06 -7.03
N ALA A 311 -14.55 -0.56 -6.72
CA ALA A 311 -13.54 -0.25 -7.73
C ALA A 311 -13.15 -1.50 -8.53
N LEU A 312 -12.94 -2.63 -7.82
CA LEU A 312 -12.63 -3.91 -8.44
C LEU A 312 -13.73 -4.40 -9.38
N LYS A 313 -14.99 -4.28 -8.95
CA LYS A 313 -16.17 -4.65 -9.76
C LYS A 313 -16.32 -3.75 -11.00
N LYS A 314 -16.09 -2.44 -10.86
CA LYS A 314 -16.12 -1.49 -11.99
C LYS A 314 -14.98 -1.72 -12.98
N GLY A 315 -13.83 -2.19 -12.52
CA GLY A 315 -12.67 -2.46 -13.36
C GLY A 315 -12.14 -1.25 -14.12
N GLY A 316 -11.47 -1.47 -15.26
CA GLY A 316 -10.93 -0.40 -16.09
C GLY A 316 -9.94 0.49 -15.34
N THR A 317 -10.14 1.82 -15.40
CA THR A 317 -9.29 2.80 -14.71
C THR A 317 -9.71 3.07 -13.25
N MET A 318 -10.85 2.51 -12.78
CA MET A 318 -11.38 2.82 -11.45
C MET A 318 -10.45 2.43 -10.29
N PRO A 319 -9.75 1.28 -10.29
CA PRO A 319 -8.81 0.96 -9.21
C PRO A 319 -7.62 1.93 -9.13
N ALA A 320 -7.16 2.47 -10.25
CA ALA A 320 -6.13 3.50 -10.27
C ALA A 320 -6.63 4.83 -9.65
N VAL A 321 -7.89 5.18 -9.92
CA VAL A 321 -8.56 6.35 -9.31
C VAL A 321 -8.71 6.16 -7.80
N LEU A 322 -9.14 4.99 -7.35
CA LEU A 322 -9.21 4.63 -5.93
C LEU A 322 -7.85 4.84 -5.24
N ASN A 323 -6.79 4.28 -5.82
CA ASN A 323 -5.44 4.41 -5.26
C ASN A 323 -4.98 5.86 -5.19
N ALA A 324 -5.13 6.62 -6.28
CA ALA A 324 -4.70 8.02 -6.35
C ALA A 324 -5.46 8.90 -5.34
N ALA A 325 -6.79 8.74 -5.25
CA ALA A 325 -7.62 9.45 -4.28
C ALA A 325 -7.24 9.10 -2.84
N ASN A 326 -6.97 7.81 -2.55
CA ASN A 326 -6.51 7.37 -1.25
C ASN A 326 -5.15 7.97 -0.88
N GLU A 327 -4.17 7.97 -1.77
CA GLU A 327 -2.85 8.57 -1.49
C GLU A 327 -2.97 10.06 -1.15
N ILE A 328 -3.83 10.81 -1.86
CA ILE A 328 -4.08 12.24 -1.57
C ILE A 328 -4.80 12.40 -0.23
N ALA A 329 -5.89 11.65 0.01
CA ALA A 329 -6.65 11.74 1.24
C ALA A 329 -5.80 11.38 2.49
N VAL A 330 -5.02 10.30 2.41
CA VAL A 330 -4.12 9.88 3.50
C VAL A 330 -3.05 10.94 3.77
N ASN A 331 -2.45 11.51 2.72
CA ASN A 331 -1.45 12.57 2.90
C ASN A 331 -2.07 13.83 3.53
N SER A 332 -3.26 14.24 3.08
CA SER A 332 -3.97 15.39 3.65
C SER A 332 -4.42 15.14 5.11
N PHE A 333 -4.79 13.91 5.48
CA PHE A 333 -5.04 13.56 6.87
C PHE A 333 -3.76 13.64 7.72
N LEU A 334 -2.64 13.11 7.24
CA LEU A 334 -1.34 13.19 7.94
C LEU A 334 -0.88 14.65 8.14
N ASN A 335 -1.22 15.55 7.22
CA ASN A 335 -0.97 16.98 7.31
C ASN A 335 -2.05 17.75 8.10
N ARG A 336 -3.08 17.06 8.63
CA ARG A 336 -4.20 17.65 9.39
C ARG A 336 -5.09 18.60 8.55
N GLU A 337 -5.10 18.44 7.23
CA GLU A 337 -5.96 19.20 6.32
C GLU A 337 -7.38 18.66 6.31
N ILE A 338 -7.55 17.36 6.57
CA ILE A 338 -8.84 16.67 6.70
C ILE A 338 -8.87 15.78 7.95
N SER A 339 -10.07 15.44 8.44
CA SER A 339 -10.28 14.46 9.52
C SER A 339 -10.20 13.02 9.00
N PHE A 340 -10.08 12.06 9.92
CA PHE A 340 -10.05 10.63 9.58
C PHE A 340 -11.30 10.17 8.82
N ASN A 341 -12.48 10.65 9.23
CA ASN A 341 -13.76 10.31 8.59
C ASN A 341 -13.92 10.89 7.18
N GLU A 342 -13.14 11.90 6.81
CA GLU A 342 -13.19 12.47 5.47
C GLU A 342 -12.35 11.69 4.47
N ILE A 343 -11.45 10.81 4.91
CA ILE A 343 -10.67 9.96 4.00
C ILE A 343 -11.60 9.19 3.05
N PRO A 344 -12.55 8.34 3.53
CA PRO A 344 -13.43 7.62 2.63
C PRO A 344 -14.33 8.54 1.78
N LEU A 345 -14.75 9.70 2.31
CA LEU A 345 -15.59 10.64 1.56
C LEU A 345 -14.87 11.27 0.36
N VAL A 346 -13.58 11.63 0.51
CA VAL A 346 -12.76 12.14 -0.60
C VAL A 346 -12.59 11.07 -1.67
N ILE A 347 -12.35 9.83 -1.26
CA ILE A 347 -12.18 8.69 -2.17
C ILE A 347 -13.47 8.45 -2.94
N GLU A 348 -14.60 8.29 -2.24
CA GLU A 348 -15.91 8.04 -2.82
C GLU A 348 -16.32 9.13 -3.83
N LYS A 349 -16.24 10.40 -3.43
CA LYS A 349 -16.55 11.52 -4.31
C LYS A 349 -15.65 11.55 -5.55
N THR A 350 -14.36 11.22 -5.41
CA THR A 350 -13.44 11.17 -6.54
C THR A 350 -13.83 10.03 -7.50
N MET A 351 -14.15 8.84 -6.97
CA MET A 351 -14.61 7.70 -7.77
C MET A 351 -15.92 7.98 -8.50
N ASN A 352 -16.88 8.62 -7.82
CA ASN A 352 -18.20 8.93 -8.39
C ASN A 352 -18.15 9.99 -9.51
N ASN A 353 -17.18 10.90 -9.47
CA ASN A 353 -16.97 11.90 -10.49
C ASN A 353 -16.11 11.42 -11.67
N HIS A 354 -15.53 10.21 -11.58
CA HIS A 354 -14.69 9.67 -12.64
C HIS A 354 -15.51 9.04 -13.77
N LYS A 355 -15.20 9.43 -15.01
CA LYS A 355 -15.69 8.72 -16.19
C LYS A 355 -14.82 7.50 -16.42
N ASN A 356 -15.25 6.34 -15.89
CA ASN A 356 -14.51 5.10 -16.00
C ASN A 356 -14.33 4.69 -17.46
N GLY A 357 -13.14 4.25 -17.83
CA GLY A 357 -12.79 3.80 -19.17
C GLY A 357 -12.00 2.49 -19.14
N HIS A 358 -11.89 1.84 -20.29
CA HIS A 358 -11.03 0.67 -20.43
C HIS A 358 -9.56 1.11 -20.34
N ALA A 359 -8.80 0.41 -19.52
CA ALA A 359 -7.35 0.59 -19.41
C ALA A 359 -6.64 -0.36 -20.37
N LYS A 360 -6.39 0.06 -21.60
CA LYS A 360 -5.69 -0.74 -22.62
C LYS A 360 -4.17 -0.63 -22.47
N GLU A 361 -3.70 0.53 -22.04
CA GLU A 361 -2.29 0.87 -21.93
C GLU A 361 -1.97 1.54 -20.58
N ILE A 362 -0.72 1.50 -20.20
CA ILE A 362 -0.23 2.19 -18.99
C ILE A 362 -0.52 3.70 -19.04
N SER A 363 -0.51 4.30 -20.21
CA SER A 363 -0.84 5.70 -20.41
C SER A 363 -2.26 6.06 -19.94
N ASP A 364 -3.23 5.14 -20.08
CA ASP A 364 -4.61 5.34 -19.62
C ASP A 364 -4.67 5.34 -18.09
N ILE A 365 -3.95 4.42 -17.46
CA ILE A 365 -3.81 4.35 -16.01
C ILE A 365 -3.17 5.63 -15.44
N LEU A 366 -2.08 6.10 -16.05
CA LEU A 366 -1.39 7.30 -15.60
C LEU A 366 -2.22 8.58 -15.78
N LYS A 367 -3.02 8.67 -16.86
CA LYS A 367 -3.96 9.78 -17.05
C LYS A 367 -5.07 9.77 -15.98
N ALA A 368 -5.62 8.61 -15.67
CA ALA A 368 -6.64 8.46 -14.64
C ALA A 368 -6.09 8.77 -13.23
N ASP A 369 -4.89 8.29 -12.91
CA ASP A 369 -4.18 8.61 -11.66
C ASP A 369 -3.97 10.11 -11.52
N LYS A 370 -3.44 10.77 -12.55
CA LYS A 370 -3.21 12.23 -12.55
C LYS A 370 -4.51 12.99 -12.32
N TRP A 371 -5.56 12.66 -13.09
CA TRP A 371 -6.87 13.29 -12.95
C TRP A 371 -7.42 13.12 -11.53
N ALA A 372 -7.36 11.90 -10.98
CA ALA A 372 -7.88 11.62 -9.65
C ALA A 372 -7.14 12.39 -8.54
N ARG A 373 -5.82 12.52 -8.66
CA ARG A 373 -5.02 13.35 -7.74
C ARG A 373 -5.41 14.82 -7.77
N GLU A 374 -5.59 15.37 -8.96
CA GLU A 374 -6.01 16.76 -9.14
C GLU A 374 -7.43 16.97 -8.61
N HIS A 375 -8.35 16.05 -8.90
CA HIS A 375 -9.73 16.12 -8.44
C HIS A 375 -9.85 15.99 -6.92
N ALA A 376 -9.17 15.03 -6.31
CA ALA A 376 -9.17 14.86 -4.85
C ALA A 376 -8.63 16.11 -4.12
N ARG A 377 -7.55 16.73 -4.63
CA ARG A 377 -7.05 18.00 -4.07
C ARG A 377 -8.07 19.14 -4.17
N LYS A 378 -8.78 19.25 -5.29
CA LYS A 378 -9.86 20.25 -5.46
C LYS A 378 -10.99 20.04 -4.45
N LEU A 379 -11.43 18.79 -4.26
CA LEU A 379 -12.47 18.46 -3.28
C LEU A 379 -12.05 18.87 -1.85
N ILE A 380 -10.81 18.60 -1.47
CA ILE A 380 -10.28 18.97 -0.16
C ILE A 380 -10.21 20.47 0.02
N ALA A 381 -9.71 21.22 -0.99
CA ALA A 381 -9.63 22.67 -0.96
C ALA A 381 -11.01 23.30 -0.79
N MET A 382 -12.00 22.88 -1.58
CA MET A 382 -13.39 23.36 -1.48
C MET A 382 -14.01 23.08 -0.10
N SER A 383 -13.77 21.90 0.47
CA SER A 383 -14.26 21.55 1.81
C SER A 383 -13.64 22.48 2.89
N ASN A 384 -12.36 22.78 2.77
CA ASN A 384 -11.66 23.65 3.70
C ASN A 384 -12.14 25.13 3.61
N GLU A 385 -12.36 25.64 2.39
CA GLU A 385 -12.95 26.97 2.18
C GLU A 385 -14.35 27.09 2.79
N GLN A 386 -15.21 26.08 2.61
CA GLN A 386 -16.53 26.03 3.22
C GLN A 386 -16.47 26.04 4.76
N ARG A 387 -15.49 25.33 5.35
CA ARG A 387 -15.28 25.35 6.81
C ARG A 387 -14.85 26.73 7.31
N VAL A 388 -13.90 27.36 6.63
CA VAL A 388 -13.42 28.73 7.00
C VAL A 388 -14.58 29.71 6.92
N ASN A 389 -15.36 29.69 5.85
CA ASN A 389 -16.52 30.57 5.67
C ASN A 389 -17.60 30.34 6.75
N LYS A 390 -17.84 29.08 7.13
CA LYS A 390 -18.81 28.74 8.21
C LYS A 390 -18.31 29.26 9.57
N ILE A 391 -17.02 29.10 9.88
CA ILE A 391 -16.42 29.64 11.13
C ILE A 391 -16.49 31.16 11.14
N HIS A 392 -16.20 31.81 10.01
CA HIS A 392 -16.25 33.26 9.90
C HIS A 392 -17.68 33.79 10.11
N SER A 393 -18.65 33.17 9.46
CA SER A 393 -20.08 33.49 9.64
C SER A 393 -20.52 33.30 11.08
N TYR A 394 -20.06 32.22 11.75
CA TYR A 394 -20.40 31.96 13.16
C TYR A 394 -19.78 33.01 14.11
N ARG A 395 -18.54 33.44 13.84
CA ARG A 395 -17.88 34.51 14.61
C ARG A 395 -18.57 35.89 14.42
N ILE A 396 -18.99 36.20 13.20
CA ILE A 396 -19.76 37.40 12.92
C ILE A 396 -21.10 37.37 13.68
N LEU A 397 -21.80 36.27 13.66
CA LEU A 397 -23.06 36.09 14.40
C LEU A 397 -22.81 36.24 15.91
N GLN A 398 -21.81 35.60 16.48
CA GLN A 398 -21.48 35.75 17.90
C GLN A 398 -21.13 37.21 18.25
N TRP A 399 -20.39 37.89 17.41
CA TRP A 399 -20.04 39.30 17.63
C TRP A 399 -21.28 40.21 17.58
N LEU A 400 -22.19 40.00 16.63
CA LEU A 400 -23.48 40.70 16.51
C LEU A 400 -24.37 40.44 17.75
N PHE A 401 -24.44 39.20 18.25
CA PHE A 401 -25.22 38.89 19.45
C PHE A 401 -24.59 39.46 20.74
N SER A 402 -23.25 39.59 20.78
CA SER A 402 -22.56 40.12 21.97
C SER A 402 -22.60 41.66 22.04
N ASN A 403 -22.77 42.34 20.92
CA ASN A 403 -22.70 43.80 20.80
C ASN A 403 -24.04 44.48 20.41
N SER A 404 -25.13 43.67 20.29
CA SER A 404 -26.47 44.21 20.04
C SER A 404 -27.06 44.80 21.33
N PRO A 405 -27.51 46.10 21.31
CA PRO A 405 -28.33 46.57 22.42
C PRO A 405 -29.56 45.71 22.56
N ARG A 406 -30.00 45.43 23.81
CA ARG A 406 -31.18 44.63 24.16
C ARG A 406 -32.48 45.22 23.64
N ASP A 407 -32.64 45.43 22.34
CA ASP A 407 -33.88 45.85 21.72
C ASP A 407 -34.42 44.72 20.84
N SER A 408 -35.57 44.16 21.27
CA SER A 408 -36.15 42.91 20.81
C SER A 408 -36.73 42.92 19.42
N ARG A 409 -36.50 43.92 18.57
CA ARG A 409 -37.15 44.08 17.26
C ARG A 409 -36.26 43.81 16.03
N VAL A 410 -34.97 43.56 16.20
CA VAL A 410 -34.04 43.34 15.08
C VAL A 410 -33.82 41.87 14.74
N CYS A 411 -34.31 40.95 15.58
CA CYS A 411 -34.02 39.49 15.49
C CYS A 411 -34.76 38.75 14.36
N CYS A 412 -35.81 39.32 13.74
CA CYS A 412 -36.65 38.57 12.78
C CYS A 412 -36.31 38.80 11.29
N ARG A 413 -35.35 39.62 10.92
CA ARG A 413 -35.07 39.94 9.48
C ARG A 413 -33.89 39.24 8.84
N TYR A 414 -33.10 38.49 9.60
CA TYR A 414 -31.88 37.84 9.05
C TYR A 414 -31.81 36.30 9.21
N ILE A 415 -32.92 35.66 9.57
CA ILE A 415 -32.99 34.19 9.61
C ILE A 415 -33.82 33.74 8.40
N ASN A 416 -33.20 33.75 7.22
CA ASN A 416 -33.65 32.99 6.08
C ASN A 416 -32.47 32.08 5.64
N ILE A 417 -32.13 31.11 6.50
CA ILE A 417 -31.33 29.94 6.12
C ILE A 417 -32.19 28.74 6.43
N SER A 418 -32.72 28.15 5.36
CA SER A 418 -33.49 26.91 5.36
C SER A 418 -32.79 25.81 6.16
N CYS A 419 -33.45 25.35 7.20
CA CYS A 419 -33.24 24.03 7.76
C CYS A 419 -33.88 23.02 6.80
N SER A 420 -33.06 22.31 6.05
CA SER A 420 -33.40 21.06 5.40
C SER A 420 -32.23 20.11 5.51
#